data_a8356f828b6b8ec13178cabd9f1d9e19
#
_entry.id   a8356f828b6b8ec13178cabd9f1d9e19
#
_cell.length_a   1.000
_cell.length_b   1.000
_cell.length_c   1.000
_cell.angle_alpha   90.00
_cell.angle_beta   90.00
_cell.angle_gamma   90.00
#
_symmetry.space_group_name_H-M   'P 1'
#
loop_
_entity.id
_entity.type
_entity.pdbx_description
1 polymer ?
#
loop_
_entity_poly.entity_id
_entity_poly.type
_entity_poly.pdbx_seq_one_letter_code
_entity_poly.pdbx_strand_id
1 'polypeptide(L)'
;MKNCFFVSLLDNIGLFRIATQEVEMNLLAQGLHAIAATLWIGGIFFAFMALRPAAQEILQPRERLHLWRAAYRKFFQLVWVLISILLATGYYQLFFRFGGFANSQPYLHLMHTIGLIMVVAFFYLYFSLYGRLCRLLDTEDISAASDTLKKMRPVMAANLFLGIVITAVGVCGPHVSV
;
A
#
# COMPACT_ATOMS: atom_id res chain seq x y z
N MET A 1 -35.59 17.15 41.19
CA MET A 1 -34.86 15.88 41.11
C MET A 1 -35.06 15.09 39.83
N LYS A 2 -36.20 15.19 39.10
CA LYS A 2 -36.47 14.44 37.86
C LYS A 2 -35.64 14.89 36.67
N ASN A 3 -35.26 16.18 36.58
CA ASN A 3 -34.49 16.71 35.43
C ASN A 3 -33.02 16.29 35.42
N CYS A 4 -32.40 16.02 36.56
CA CYS A 4 -31.00 15.63 36.67
C CYS A 4 -30.74 14.21 36.14
N PHE A 5 -31.68 13.30 36.39
CA PHE A 5 -31.62 11.92 35.93
C PHE A 5 -31.78 11.80 34.41
N PHE A 6 -32.69 12.60 33.83
CA PHE A 6 -32.96 12.59 32.41
C PHE A 6 -31.79 13.18 31.60
N VAL A 7 -31.14 14.25 32.09
CA VAL A 7 -29.93 14.82 31.50
C VAL A 7 -28.78 13.82 31.54
N SER A 8 -28.53 13.16 32.69
CA SER A 8 -27.50 12.13 32.82
C SER A 8 -27.75 10.93 31.91
N LEU A 9 -28.99 10.56 31.65
CA LEU A 9 -29.34 9.47 30.72
C LEU A 9 -29.07 9.85 29.28
N LEU A 10 -29.40 11.07 28.88
CA LEU A 10 -29.12 11.60 27.51
C LEU A 10 -27.63 11.73 27.27
N ASP A 11 -26.83 12.19 28.24
CA ASP A 11 -25.38 12.26 28.16
C ASP A 11 -24.76 10.86 28.01
N ASN A 12 -25.21 9.86 28.74
CA ASN A 12 -24.78 8.48 28.62
C ASN A 12 -25.13 7.88 27.26
N ILE A 13 -26.31 8.16 26.70
CA ILE A 13 -26.69 7.71 25.34
C ILE A 13 -25.84 8.43 24.29
N GLY A 14 -25.55 9.72 24.45
CA GLY A 14 -24.69 10.49 23.59
C GLY A 14 -23.24 9.96 23.57
N LEU A 15 -22.68 9.74 24.76
CA LEU A 15 -21.34 9.15 24.92
C LEU A 15 -21.25 7.74 24.33
N PHE A 16 -22.27 6.91 24.53
CA PHE A 16 -22.34 5.57 23.96
C PHE A 16 -22.36 5.61 22.41
N ARG A 17 -23.15 6.52 21.82
CA ARG A 17 -23.18 6.72 20.36
C ARG A 17 -21.83 7.17 19.81
N ILE A 18 -21.15 8.11 20.45
CA ILE A 18 -19.84 8.58 20.03
C ILE A 18 -18.83 7.45 20.09
N ALA A 19 -18.79 6.69 21.18
CA ALA A 19 -17.87 5.55 21.34
C ALA A 19 -18.10 4.45 20.28
N THR A 20 -19.36 4.12 19.96
CA THR A 20 -19.67 3.14 18.90
C THR A 20 -19.23 3.65 17.52
N GLN A 21 -19.45 4.92 17.22
CA GLN A 21 -19.05 5.52 15.95
C GLN A 21 -17.53 5.55 15.79
N GLU A 22 -16.77 5.84 16.84
CA GLU A 22 -15.30 5.78 16.81
C GLU A 22 -14.79 4.35 16.55
N VAL A 23 -15.39 3.34 17.17
CA VAL A 23 -15.04 1.94 16.93
C VAL A 23 -15.31 1.54 15.49
N GLU A 24 -16.48 1.88 14.95
CA GLU A 24 -16.84 1.59 13.56
C GLU A 24 -15.87 2.24 12.55
N MET A 25 -15.54 3.51 12.77
CA MET A 25 -14.59 4.23 11.91
C MET A 25 -13.18 3.63 11.96
N ASN A 26 -12.73 3.21 13.15
CA ASN A 26 -11.44 2.55 13.30
C ASN A 26 -11.40 1.19 12.60
N LEU A 27 -12.45 0.39 12.69
CA LEU A 27 -12.56 -0.90 11.99
C LEU A 27 -12.59 -0.71 10.47
N LEU A 28 -13.33 0.28 9.97
CA LEU A 28 -13.38 0.62 8.56
C LEU A 28 -12.01 1.06 8.03
N ALA A 29 -11.35 1.97 8.73
CA ALA A 29 -10.01 2.44 8.36
C ALA A 29 -8.99 1.28 8.34
N GLN A 30 -9.03 0.40 9.33
CA GLN A 30 -8.16 -0.79 9.39
C GLN A 30 -8.44 -1.76 8.25
N GLY A 31 -9.71 -2.01 7.94
CA GLY A 31 -10.13 -2.88 6.84
C GLY A 31 -9.68 -2.35 5.48
N LEU A 32 -9.91 -1.06 5.21
CA LEU A 32 -9.48 -0.41 3.98
C LEU A 32 -7.94 -0.42 3.84
N HIS A 33 -7.21 -0.16 4.93
CA HIS A 33 -5.75 -0.22 4.96
C HIS A 33 -5.24 -1.63 4.59
N ALA A 34 -5.80 -2.66 5.21
CA ALA A 34 -5.43 -4.05 4.96
C ALA A 34 -5.74 -4.47 3.51
N ILE A 35 -6.91 -4.12 2.98
CA ILE A 35 -7.30 -4.40 1.58
C ILE A 35 -6.34 -3.70 0.62
N ALA A 36 -6.05 -2.42 0.82
CA ALA A 36 -5.15 -1.67 -0.05
C ALA A 36 -3.73 -2.25 -0.04
N ALA A 37 -3.20 -2.63 1.12
CA ALA A 37 -1.90 -3.29 1.24
C ALA A 37 -1.89 -4.65 0.51
N THR A 38 -2.91 -5.46 0.72
CA THR A 38 -3.05 -6.78 0.07
C THR A 38 -3.09 -6.67 -1.44
N LEU A 39 -3.85 -5.73 -2.00
CA LEU A 39 -3.94 -5.52 -3.44
C LEU A 39 -2.60 -5.03 -4.04
N TRP A 40 -1.88 -4.15 -3.34
CA TRP A 40 -0.58 -3.68 -3.82
C TRP A 40 0.46 -4.79 -3.83
N ILE A 41 0.65 -5.47 -2.68
CA ILE A 41 1.62 -6.56 -2.53
C ILE A 41 1.25 -7.76 -3.40
N GLY A 42 -0.03 -8.15 -3.42
CA GLY A 42 -0.56 -9.25 -4.23
C GLY A 42 -0.41 -8.99 -5.72
N GLY A 43 -0.59 -7.76 -6.19
CA GLY A 43 -0.37 -7.38 -7.57
C GLY A 43 1.10 -7.53 -8.00
N ILE A 44 2.06 -7.11 -7.15
CA ILE A 44 3.50 -7.34 -7.40
C ILE A 44 3.81 -8.83 -7.38
N PHE A 45 3.28 -9.58 -6.42
CA PHE A 45 3.47 -11.03 -6.30
C PHE A 45 2.98 -11.76 -7.55
N PHE A 46 1.77 -11.45 -8.01
CA PHE A 46 1.21 -12.01 -9.24
C PHE A 46 2.09 -11.70 -10.46
N ALA A 47 2.57 -10.46 -10.57
CA ALA A 47 3.45 -10.06 -11.67
C ALA A 47 4.75 -10.87 -11.71
N PHE A 48 5.33 -11.21 -10.53
CA PHE A 48 6.55 -12.01 -10.46
C PHE A 48 6.31 -13.50 -10.67
N MET A 49 5.30 -14.07 -10.01
CA MET A 49 5.14 -15.53 -9.90
C MET A 49 4.34 -16.12 -11.08
N ALA A 50 3.44 -15.34 -11.68
CA ALA A 50 2.58 -15.82 -12.75
C ALA A 50 2.81 -15.09 -14.08
N LEU A 51 2.63 -13.77 -14.11
CA LEU A 51 2.64 -13.03 -15.36
C LEU A 51 4.00 -13.07 -16.05
N ARG A 52 5.09 -12.93 -15.28
CA ARG A 52 6.45 -12.90 -15.83
C ARG A 52 6.86 -14.23 -16.48
N PRO A 53 6.78 -15.40 -15.83
CA PRO A 53 7.12 -16.67 -16.46
C PRO A 53 6.22 -16.96 -17.68
N ALA A 54 4.90 -16.77 -17.57
CA ALA A 54 3.98 -16.98 -18.68
C ALA A 54 4.31 -16.07 -19.90
N ALA A 55 4.61 -14.79 -19.66
CA ALA A 55 5.02 -13.88 -20.74
C ALA A 55 6.38 -14.25 -21.36
N GLN A 56 7.28 -14.88 -20.60
CA GLN A 56 8.57 -15.34 -21.14
C GLN A 56 8.43 -16.59 -22.02
N GLU A 57 7.48 -17.43 -21.69
CA GLU A 57 7.21 -18.69 -22.41
C GLU A 57 6.48 -18.45 -23.73
N ILE A 58 5.49 -17.54 -23.74
CA ILE A 58 4.54 -17.40 -24.85
C ILE A 58 4.94 -16.28 -25.83
N LEU A 59 5.54 -15.16 -25.34
CA LEU A 59 5.69 -13.93 -26.10
C LEU A 59 7.13 -13.70 -26.60
N GLN A 60 7.23 -13.20 -27.83
CA GLN A 60 8.48 -12.69 -28.37
C GLN A 60 8.99 -11.46 -27.57
N PRO A 61 10.29 -11.16 -27.58
CA PRO A 61 10.87 -10.07 -26.77
C PRO A 61 10.18 -8.71 -26.95
N ARG A 62 9.82 -8.35 -28.18
CA ARG A 62 9.13 -7.09 -28.49
C ARG A 62 7.71 -7.06 -27.91
N GLU A 63 6.94 -8.11 -28.12
CA GLU A 63 5.58 -8.24 -27.62
C GLU A 63 5.53 -8.21 -26.09
N ARG A 64 6.49 -8.86 -25.45
CA ARG A 64 6.64 -8.88 -24.00
C ARG A 64 6.89 -7.49 -23.41
N LEU A 65 7.65 -6.62 -24.08
CA LEU A 65 7.85 -5.25 -23.66
C LEU A 65 6.57 -4.43 -23.76
N HIS A 66 5.79 -4.61 -24.81
CA HIS A 66 4.49 -3.94 -24.97
C HIS A 66 3.48 -4.44 -23.93
N LEU A 67 3.47 -5.74 -23.61
CA LEU A 67 2.67 -6.29 -22.52
C LEU A 67 3.03 -5.62 -21.19
N TRP A 68 4.32 -5.52 -20.85
CA TRP A 68 4.75 -4.90 -19.62
C TRP A 68 4.41 -3.42 -19.54
N ARG A 69 4.57 -2.67 -20.66
CA ARG A 69 4.11 -1.26 -20.73
C ARG A 69 2.63 -1.14 -20.41
N ALA A 70 1.79 -1.98 -21.01
CA ALA A 70 0.34 -1.96 -20.81
C ALA A 70 -0.06 -2.39 -19.38
N ALA A 71 0.56 -3.45 -18.86
CA ALA A 71 0.31 -3.97 -17.51
C ALA A 71 0.70 -2.93 -16.44
N TYR A 72 1.92 -2.36 -16.55
CA TYR A 72 2.38 -1.34 -15.60
C TYR A 72 1.54 -0.07 -15.65
N ARG A 73 1.07 0.37 -16.83
CA ARG A 73 0.18 1.53 -16.92
C ARG A 73 -1.06 1.35 -16.04
N LYS A 74 -1.73 0.21 -16.15
CA LYS A 74 -2.94 -0.08 -15.37
C LYS A 74 -2.62 -0.30 -13.89
N PHE A 75 -1.57 -1.06 -13.61
CA PHE A 75 -1.20 -1.38 -12.25
C PHE A 75 -0.75 -0.13 -11.48
N PHE A 76 0.06 0.74 -12.06
CA PHE A 76 0.53 1.96 -11.40
C PHE A 76 -0.59 2.98 -11.17
N GLN A 77 -1.60 3.05 -12.06
CA GLN A 77 -2.80 3.84 -11.81
C GLN A 77 -3.54 3.34 -10.55
N LEU A 78 -3.68 2.02 -10.43
CA LEU A 78 -4.25 1.42 -9.23
C LEU A 78 -3.39 1.71 -8.00
N VAL A 79 -2.06 1.57 -8.09
CA VAL A 79 -1.15 1.81 -6.96
C VAL A 79 -1.23 3.25 -6.45
N TRP A 80 -1.44 4.25 -7.30
CA TRP A 80 -1.70 5.63 -6.85
C TRP A 80 -2.90 5.72 -5.92
N VAL A 81 -4.01 5.07 -6.27
CA VAL A 81 -5.22 5.02 -5.44
C VAL A 81 -4.92 4.27 -4.13
N LEU A 82 -4.24 3.13 -4.21
CA LEU A 82 -3.89 2.32 -3.03
C LEU A 82 -2.98 3.07 -2.05
N ILE A 83 -1.96 3.80 -2.55
CA ILE A 83 -1.10 4.64 -1.72
C ILE A 83 -1.92 5.74 -1.03
N SER A 84 -2.83 6.39 -1.74
CA SER A 84 -3.69 7.42 -1.15
C SER A 84 -4.56 6.85 -0.01
N ILE A 85 -5.15 5.67 -0.21
CA ILE A 85 -5.91 4.97 0.83
C ILE A 85 -5.00 4.59 2.01
N LEU A 86 -3.82 4.03 1.74
CA LEU A 86 -2.88 3.60 2.78
C LEU A 86 -2.40 4.77 3.64
N LEU A 87 -2.05 5.89 3.03
CA LEU A 87 -1.63 7.09 3.75
C LEU A 87 -2.79 7.68 4.57
N ALA A 88 -3.97 7.86 3.94
CA ALA A 88 -5.14 8.42 4.63
C ALA A 88 -5.54 7.55 5.84
N THR A 89 -5.69 6.24 5.65
CA THR A 89 -6.10 5.32 6.71
C THR A 89 -5.00 5.11 7.75
N GLY A 90 -3.73 5.07 7.33
CA GLY A 90 -2.59 4.92 8.23
C GLY A 90 -2.42 6.12 9.16
N TYR A 91 -2.47 7.34 8.63
CA TYR A 91 -2.42 8.56 9.44
C TYR A 91 -3.67 8.75 10.30
N TYR A 92 -4.86 8.41 9.77
CA TYR A 92 -6.08 8.41 10.59
C TYR A 92 -5.91 7.52 11.83
N GLN A 93 -5.48 6.26 11.66
CA GLN A 93 -5.25 5.35 12.79
C GLN A 93 -4.15 5.85 13.72
N LEU A 94 -3.05 6.39 13.18
CA LEU A 94 -1.94 6.92 13.96
C LEU A 94 -2.38 8.03 14.93
N PHE A 95 -3.19 8.98 14.45
CA PHE A 95 -3.58 10.13 15.27
C PHE A 95 -4.81 9.87 16.12
N PHE A 96 -5.84 9.20 15.59
CA PHE A 96 -7.11 9.03 16.29
C PHE A 96 -7.18 7.75 17.14
N ARG A 97 -6.46 6.69 16.75
CA ARG A 97 -6.46 5.44 17.50
C ARG A 97 -5.26 5.32 18.44
N PHE A 98 -4.07 5.73 18.01
CA PHE A 98 -2.83 5.54 18.76
C PHE A 98 -2.31 6.83 19.42
N GLY A 99 -3.00 7.96 19.29
CA GLY A 99 -2.67 9.21 19.96
C GLY A 99 -1.41 9.90 19.42
N GLY A 100 -1.04 9.65 18.17
CA GLY A 100 0.10 10.26 17.49
C GLY A 100 1.42 9.52 17.69
N PHE A 101 2.48 10.04 17.08
CA PHE A 101 3.81 9.41 17.09
C PHE A 101 4.38 9.22 18.51
N ALA A 102 4.22 10.19 19.39
CA ALA A 102 4.79 10.15 20.73
C ALA A 102 4.25 9.00 21.60
N ASN A 103 3.02 8.58 21.36
CA ASN A 103 2.33 7.53 22.10
C ASN A 103 2.32 6.17 21.37
N SER A 104 2.89 6.13 20.16
CA SER A 104 2.87 4.94 19.33
C SER A 104 3.91 3.92 19.74
N GLN A 105 3.56 2.65 19.66
CA GLN A 105 4.49 1.54 19.92
C GLN A 105 5.55 1.41 18.81
N PRO A 106 6.72 0.83 19.09
CA PRO A 106 7.85 0.74 18.15
C PRO A 106 7.50 0.10 16.80
N TYR A 107 6.62 -0.91 16.79
CA TYR A 107 6.22 -1.56 15.55
C TYR A 107 5.47 -0.62 14.58
N LEU A 108 4.72 0.38 15.11
CA LEU A 108 4.04 1.38 14.27
C LEU A 108 5.03 2.32 13.59
N HIS A 109 6.10 2.72 14.30
CA HIS A 109 7.19 3.50 13.70
C HIS A 109 7.90 2.72 12.59
N LEU A 110 8.15 1.43 12.82
CA LEU A 110 8.73 0.54 11.82
C LEU A 110 7.84 0.42 10.59
N MET A 111 6.53 0.19 10.79
CA MET A 111 5.54 0.15 9.70
C MET A 111 5.50 1.46 8.91
N HIS A 112 5.50 2.60 9.60
CA HIS A 112 5.51 3.92 8.96
C HIS A 112 6.76 4.11 8.10
N THR A 113 7.93 3.80 8.65
CA THR A 113 9.22 3.95 7.96
C THR A 113 9.31 3.06 6.73
N ILE A 114 8.99 1.78 6.86
CA ILE A 114 8.99 0.83 5.73
C ILE A 114 7.97 1.26 4.68
N GLY A 115 6.77 1.67 5.08
CA GLY A 115 5.73 2.15 4.18
C GLY A 115 6.17 3.35 3.35
N LEU A 116 6.83 4.33 3.97
CA LEU A 116 7.39 5.49 3.25
C LEU A 116 8.50 5.09 2.28
N ILE A 117 9.39 4.16 2.65
CA ILE A 117 10.42 3.64 1.76
C ILE A 117 9.77 2.99 0.52
N MET A 118 8.70 2.21 0.70
CA MET A 118 7.96 1.59 -0.40
C MET A 118 7.32 2.64 -1.32
N VAL A 119 6.78 3.72 -0.78
CA VAL A 119 6.22 4.84 -1.56
C VAL A 119 7.31 5.55 -2.35
N VAL A 120 8.45 5.83 -1.76
CA VAL A 120 9.61 6.46 -2.45
C VAL A 120 10.12 5.54 -3.58
N ALA A 121 10.24 4.24 -3.33
CA ALA A 121 10.63 3.28 -4.36
C ALA A 121 9.60 3.21 -5.50
N PHE A 122 8.29 3.32 -5.20
CA PHE A 122 7.25 3.43 -6.23
C PHE A 122 7.39 4.72 -7.05
N PHE A 123 7.68 5.85 -6.44
CA PHE A 123 7.90 7.12 -7.16
C PHE A 123 9.09 7.01 -8.11
N TYR A 124 10.18 6.42 -7.65
CA TYR A 124 11.33 6.14 -8.53
C TYR A 124 10.96 5.22 -9.70
N LEU A 125 10.23 4.14 -9.44
CA LEU A 125 9.72 3.24 -10.49
C LEU A 125 8.85 3.99 -11.50
N TYR A 126 7.91 4.79 -11.04
CA TYR A 126 6.94 5.47 -11.90
C TYR A 126 7.57 6.58 -12.73
N PHE A 127 8.22 7.54 -12.07
CA PHE A 127 8.73 8.74 -12.76
C PHE A 127 10.02 8.48 -13.52
N SER A 128 10.92 7.68 -13.00
CA SER A 128 12.22 7.45 -13.62
C SER A 128 12.19 6.27 -14.59
N LEU A 129 11.89 5.07 -14.11
CA LEU A 129 12.08 3.86 -14.90
C LEU A 129 10.92 3.60 -15.88
N TYR A 130 9.67 3.73 -15.43
CA TYR A 130 8.52 3.53 -16.30
C TYR A 130 8.39 4.62 -17.37
N GLY A 131 8.61 5.88 -17.00
CA GLY A 131 8.66 6.99 -17.96
C GLY A 131 9.74 6.79 -19.03
N ARG A 132 10.92 6.27 -18.63
CA ARG A 132 11.99 5.92 -19.56
C ARG A 132 11.60 4.74 -20.47
N LEU A 133 11.00 3.68 -19.90
CA LEU A 133 10.52 2.53 -20.66
C LEU A 133 9.54 2.96 -21.77
N CYS A 134 8.56 3.82 -21.42
CA CYS A 134 7.60 4.31 -22.41
C CYS A 134 8.27 5.07 -23.56
N ARG A 135 9.18 6.01 -23.26
CA ARG A 135 9.91 6.78 -24.29
C ARG A 135 10.73 5.89 -25.22
N LEU A 136 11.44 4.89 -24.67
CA LEU A 136 12.26 3.98 -25.46
C LEU A 136 11.42 3.09 -26.39
N LEU A 137 10.22 2.71 -25.94
CA LEU A 137 9.27 1.96 -26.78
C LEU A 137 8.65 2.84 -27.87
N ASP A 138 8.44 4.13 -27.60
CA ASP A 138 7.94 5.09 -28.60
C ASP A 138 9.00 5.38 -29.71
N THR A 139 10.29 5.28 -29.38
CA THR A 139 11.41 5.40 -30.33
C THR A 139 11.88 4.06 -30.90
N GLU A 140 11.18 2.97 -30.63
CA GLU A 140 11.49 1.59 -31.05
C GLU A 140 12.88 1.07 -30.63
N ASP A 141 13.51 1.65 -29.61
CA ASP A 141 14.75 1.14 -29.04
C ASP A 141 14.46 -0.04 -28.10
N ILE A 142 14.26 -1.21 -28.71
CA ILE A 142 13.90 -2.45 -28.00
C ILE A 142 15.01 -2.91 -27.05
N SER A 143 16.28 -2.67 -27.42
CA SER A 143 17.43 -3.06 -26.59
C SER A 143 17.47 -2.27 -25.29
N ALA A 144 17.46 -0.93 -25.36
CA ALA A 144 17.47 -0.08 -24.17
C ALA A 144 16.17 -0.21 -23.33
N ALA A 145 15.02 -0.45 -23.97
CA ALA A 145 13.76 -0.76 -23.30
C ALA A 145 13.86 -2.06 -22.48
N SER A 146 14.46 -3.11 -23.03
CA SER A 146 14.70 -4.38 -22.33
C SER A 146 15.60 -4.19 -21.11
N ASP A 147 16.66 -3.40 -21.22
CA ASP A 147 17.56 -3.12 -20.10
C ASP A 147 16.90 -2.25 -19.02
N THR A 148 16.04 -1.31 -19.43
CA THR A 148 15.23 -0.54 -18.48
C THR A 148 14.26 -1.44 -17.72
N LEU A 149 13.61 -2.37 -18.40
CA LEU A 149 12.72 -3.35 -17.76
C LEU A 149 13.48 -4.24 -16.77
N LYS A 150 14.73 -4.64 -17.08
CA LYS A 150 15.59 -5.38 -16.14
C LYS A 150 15.87 -4.58 -14.87
N LYS A 151 16.09 -3.26 -14.98
CA LYS A 151 16.34 -2.37 -13.84
C LYS A 151 15.09 -2.16 -12.95
N MET A 152 13.90 -2.26 -13.50
CA MET A 152 12.66 -2.18 -12.72
C MET A 152 12.47 -3.38 -11.77
N ARG A 153 12.95 -4.56 -12.17
CA ARG A 153 12.75 -5.81 -11.43
C ARG A 153 13.26 -5.79 -9.98
N PRO A 154 14.53 -5.42 -9.70
CA PRO A 154 15.02 -5.43 -8.33
C PRO A 154 14.27 -4.45 -7.42
N VAL A 155 13.83 -3.29 -7.94
CA VAL A 155 13.06 -2.32 -7.16
C VAL A 155 11.68 -2.88 -6.80
N MET A 156 11.02 -3.53 -7.77
CA MET A 156 9.73 -4.19 -7.50
C MET A 156 9.89 -5.39 -6.55
N ALA A 157 10.98 -6.17 -6.67
CA ALA A 157 11.28 -7.27 -5.77
C ALA A 157 11.54 -6.77 -4.34
N ALA A 158 12.27 -5.67 -4.19
CA ALA A 158 12.47 -5.02 -2.89
C ALA A 158 11.14 -4.55 -2.28
N ASN A 159 10.26 -3.92 -3.08
CA ASN A 159 8.92 -3.54 -2.61
C ASN A 159 8.08 -4.75 -2.21
N LEU A 160 8.16 -5.85 -2.94
CA LEU A 160 7.46 -7.09 -2.55
C LEU A 160 7.97 -7.62 -1.22
N PHE A 161 9.30 -7.70 -1.06
CA PHE A 161 9.93 -8.16 0.18
C PHE A 161 9.54 -7.26 1.37
N LEU A 162 9.68 -5.95 1.23
CA LEU A 162 9.29 -4.98 2.26
C LEU A 162 7.79 -5.07 2.57
N GLY A 163 6.95 -5.29 1.56
CA GLY A 163 5.51 -5.49 1.73
C GLY A 163 5.18 -6.72 2.56
N ILE A 164 5.88 -7.84 2.35
CA ILE A 164 5.72 -9.05 3.18
C ILE A 164 6.16 -8.78 4.61
N VAL A 165 7.32 -8.14 4.79
CA VAL A 165 7.86 -7.79 6.12
C VAL A 165 6.90 -6.89 6.88
N ILE A 166 6.41 -5.80 6.25
CA ILE A 166 5.50 -4.85 6.90
C ILE A 166 4.17 -5.52 7.27
N THR A 167 3.69 -6.45 6.47
CA THR A 167 2.49 -7.24 6.79
C THR A 167 2.70 -8.11 8.02
N ALA A 168 3.83 -8.81 8.10
CA ALA A 168 4.19 -9.61 9.26
C ALA A 168 4.32 -8.73 10.53
N VAL A 169 4.98 -7.58 10.43
CA VAL A 169 5.10 -6.60 11.53
C VAL A 169 3.72 -6.11 11.98
N GLY A 170 2.81 -5.82 11.05
CA GLY A 170 1.46 -5.37 11.37
C GLY A 170 0.61 -6.40 12.09
N VAL A 171 0.79 -7.67 11.77
CA VAL A 171 0.06 -8.79 12.40
C VAL A 171 0.68 -9.18 13.74
N CYS A 172 2.01 -9.31 13.81
CA CYS A 172 2.70 -9.79 15.01
C CYS A 172 3.01 -8.68 16.03
N GLY A 173 3.20 -7.44 15.57
CA GLY A 173 3.63 -6.31 16.41
C GLY A 173 2.76 -6.06 17.63
N PRO A 174 1.42 -6.05 17.53
CA PRO A 174 0.54 -5.89 18.71
C PRO A 174 0.72 -6.96 19.79
N HIS A 175 1.19 -8.14 19.43
CA HIS A 175 1.34 -9.29 20.35
C HIS A 175 2.73 -9.35 21.00
N VAL A 176 3.73 -8.66 20.43
CA VAL A 176 5.12 -8.65 20.94
C VAL A 176 5.39 -7.44 21.84
N SER A 177 4.54 -6.42 21.77
CA SER A 177 4.70 -5.14 22.47
C SER A 177 3.99 -5.11 23.84
N VAL A 178 3.85 -6.25 24.50
CA VAL A 178 3.28 -6.36 25.86
C VAL A 178 4.33 -6.09 26.90
#